data_5f425686d189663a27b9964eae34762b
#
_entry.id   5f425686d189663a27b9964eae34762b
#
_cell.length_a   1.000
_cell.length_b   1.000
_cell.length_c   1.000
_cell.angle_alpha   90.00
_cell.angle_beta   90.00
_cell.angle_gamma   90.00
#
_symmetry.space_group_name_H-M   'P 1'
#
loop_
_entity.id
_entity.type
_entity.pdbx_description
1 polymer ?
#
loop_
_entity_poly.entity_id
_entity_poly.type
_entity_poly.pdbx_seq_one_letter_code
_entity_poly.pdbx_strand_id
1 'polypeptide(L)'
;MKSFLMILILSSFLHGQDELKIFSFINDLDEKRFYSLQKEVSCPLCEGSSIAGSNAPIAFDIKIKIYEEILLGKSDEEILANLRNIFGEEVTYKPSFENNIFLWLFPFIFFLLILFAARIFLKKNDQKI
;
A
#
# COMPACT_ATOMS: atom_id res chain seq x y z
N MET A 1 32.56 -27.01 -17.78
CA MET A 1 31.74 -26.60 -16.60
C MET A 1 31.48 -25.07 -16.54
N LYS A 2 32.47 -24.20 -16.84
CA LYS A 2 32.27 -22.72 -16.85
C LYS A 2 31.26 -22.25 -17.91
N SER A 3 31.27 -22.87 -19.12
CA SER A 3 30.36 -22.51 -20.22
C SER A 3 28.89 -22.87 -19.92
N PHE A 4 28.66 -23.96 -19.18
CA PHE A 4 27.30 -24.40 -18.80
C PHE A 4 26.67 -23.45 -17.76
N LEU A 5 27.47 -22.93 -16.83
CA LEU A 5 27.01 -21.95 -15.83
C LEU A 5 26.64 -20.61 -16.49
N MET A 6 27.37 -20.22 -17.53
CA MET A 6 27.13 -18.97 -18.26
C MET A 6 25.83 -19.03 -19.09
N ILE A 7 25.50 -20.20 -19.64
CA ILE A 7 24.23 -20.44 -20.37
C ILE A 7 23.04 -20.41 -19.39
N LEU A 8 23.20 -20.92 -18.16
CA LEU A 8 22.16 -20.95 -17.15
C LEU A 8 21.86 -19.53 -16.61
N ILE A 9 22.86 -18.68 -16.51
CA ILE A 9 22.68 -17.27 -16.12
C ILE A 9 22.02 -16.46 -17.25
N LEU A 10 22.37 -16.77 -18.52
CA LEU A 10 21.79 -16.08 -19.68
C LEU A 10 20.30 -16.44 -19.87
N SER A 11 19.88 -17.67 -19.54
CA SER A 11 18.49 -18.10 -19.63
C SER A 11 17.59 -17.44 -18.60
N SER A 12 18.12 -17.00 -17.46
CA SER A 12 17.38 -16.27 -16.43
C SER A 12 17.06 -14.83 -16.83
N PHE A 13 17.76 -14.26 -17.80
CA PHE A 13 17.52 -12.88 -18.29
C PHE A 13 16.45 -12.78 -19.38
N LEU A 14 15.98 -13.90 -19.95
CA LEU A 14 14.98 -13.91 -21.03
C LEU A 14 13.52 -14.04 -20.54
N HIS A 15 13.25 -13.95 -19.24
CA HIS A 15 11.89 -13.75 -18.74
C HIS A 15 11.54 -12.25 -18.77
N GLY A 16 11.66 -11.64 -19.96
CA GLY A 16 10.98 -10.41 -20.28
C GLY A 16 9.48 -10.71 -20.25
N GLN A 17 8.79 -10.13 -19.28
CA GLN A 17 7.34 -10.20 -19.14
C GLN A 17 6.74 -9.45 -20.32
N ASP A 18 6.33 -10.15 -21.37
CA ASP A 18 5.28 -9.69 -22.27
C ASP A 18 3.97 -9.68 -21.45
N GLU A 19 3.80 -8.66 -20.58
CA GLU A 19 2.45 -8.27 -20.20
C GLU A 19 1.75 -7.91 -21.49
N LEU A 20 0.82 -8.77 -21.93
CA LEU A 20 -0.10 -8.41 -23.01
C LEU A 20 -0.60 -7.00 -22.72
N LYS A 21 -0.29 -6.07 -23.60
CA LYS A 21 -0.71 -4.66 -23.56
C LYS A 21 -2.23 -4.58 -23.78
N ILE A 22 -3.01 -5.09 -22.80
CA ILE A 22 -4.48 -5.06 -22.81
C ILE A 22 -4.97 -3.62 -22.58
N PHE A 23 -4.16 -2.80 -21.91
CA PHE A 23 -4.44 -1.42 -21.59
C PHE A 23 -3.67 -0.50 -22.57
N SER A 24 -4.39 0.24 -23.41
CA SER A 24 -3.80 1.20 -24.33
C SER A 24 -4.19 2.62 -23.90
N PHE A 25 -3.19 3.45 -23.63
CA PHE A 25 -3.39 4.87 -23.33
C PHE A 25 -2.99 5.72 -24.53
N ILE A 26 -3.71 6.83 -24.73
CA ILE A 26 -3.38 7.83 -25.75
C ILE A 26 -2.23 8.72 -25.27
N ASN A 27 -2.08 8.84 -23.93
CA ASN A 27 -1.14 9.74 -23.29
C ASN A 27 -0.17 8.95 -22.42
N ASP A 28 1.14 9.15 -22.60
CA ASP A 28 2.21 8.54 -21.81
C ASP A 28 2.13 8.89 -20.32
N LEU A 29 1.54 10.04 -19.97
CA LEU A 29 1.34 10.45 -18.59
C LEU A 29 0.34 9.54 -17.89
N ASP A 30 -0.78 9.25 -18.53
CA ASP A 30 -1.83 8.38 -17.98
C ASP A 30 -1.35 6.93 -17.89
N GLU A 31 -0.52 6.47 -18.83
CA GLU A 31 0.13 5.17 -18.75
C GLU A 31 1.04 5.09 -17.51
N LYS A 32 1.87 6.09 -17.27
CA LYS A 32 2.73 6.16 -16.06
C LYS A 32 1.92 6.20 -14.77
N ARG A 33 0.84 6.99 -14.74
CA ARG A 33 -0.08 7.04 -13.59
C ARG A 33 -0.69 5.68 -13.31
N PHE A 34 -1.15 4.98 -14.34
CA PHE A 34 -1.71 3.65 -14.24
C PHE A 34 -0.74 2.64 -13.60
N TYR A 35 0.50 2.58 -14.08
CA TYR A 35 1.51 1.69 -13.50
C TYR A 35 1.94 2.11 -12.08
N SER A 36 1.91 3.41 -11.76
CA SER A 36 2.18 3.89 -10.42
C SER A 36 1.09 3.46 -9.44
N LEU A 37 -0.18 3.66 -9.79
CA LEU A 37 -1.33 3.26 -8.98
C LEU A 37 -1.38 1.75 -8.75
N GLN A 38 -1.04 0.92 -9.75
CA GLN A 38 -0.96 -0.53 -9.57
C GLN A 38 0.05 -0.97 -8.51
N LYS A 39 1.15 -0.22 -8.34
CA LYS A 39 2.15 -0.50 -7.30
C LYS A 39 1.69 -0.04 -5.92
N GLU A 40 0.88 1.01 -5.86
CA GLU A 40 0.35 1.59 -4.62
C GLU A 40 -0.87 0.81 -4.09
N VAL A 41 -1.62 0.16 -4.97
CA VAL A 41 -2.83 -0.59 -4.63
C VAL A 41 -2.48 -2.02 -4.22
N SER A 42 -2.94 -2.41 -3.03
CA SER A 42 -2.81 -3.77 -2.49
C SER A 42 -3.87 -4.70 -3.07
N CYS A 43 -3.50 -5.95 -3.29
CA CYS A 43 -4.45 -6.99 -3.66
C CYS A 43 -5.02 -7.65 -2.38
N PRO A 44 -6.33 -7.50 -2.09
CA PRO A 44 -6.90 -7.98 -0.82
C PRO A 44 -6.85 -9.50 -0.65
N LEU A 45 -6.72 -10.27 -1.73
CA LEU A 45 -6.66 -11.73 -1.71
C LEU A 45 -5.26 -12.29 -2.02
N CYS A 46 -4.22 -11.44 -2.07
CA CYS A 46 -2.88 -11.84 -2.53
C CYS A 46 -1.80 -11.68 -1.45
N GLU A 47 -2.13 -11.89 -0.18
CA GLU A 47 -1.19 -11.88 0.95
C GLU A 47 -0.33 -10.60 1.04
N GLY A 48 -0.93 -9.43 0.76
CA GLY A 48 -0.25 -8.13 0.88
C GLY A 48 0.63 -7.74 -0.30
N SER A 49 0.60 -8.47 -1.42
CA SER A 49 1.26 -8.04 -2.64
C SER A 49 0.46 -6.93 -3.36
N SER A 50 1.17 -6.09 -4.14
CA SER A 50 0.49 -5.11 -4.99
C SER A 50 -0.20 -5.78 -6.17
N ILE A 51 -1.24 -5.10 -6.71
CA ILE A 51 -1.91 -5.61 -7.91
C ILE A 51 -0.99 -5.64 -9.13
N ALA A 52 0.09 -4.84 -9.15
CA ALA A 52 1.08 -4.86 -10.23
C ALA A 52 1.72 -6.23 -10.41
N GLY A 53 2.03 -6.93 -9.31
CA GLY A 53 2.66 -8.25 -9.32
C GLY A 53 1.69 -9.42 -9.24
N SER A 54 0.38 -9.18 -9.19
CA SER A 54 -0.63 -10.22 -9.00
C SER A 54 -1.34 -10.59 -10.31
N ASN A 55 -1.49 -11.91 -10.52
CA ASN A 55 -2.28 -12.50 -11.60
C ASN A 55 -3.66 -13.00 -11.13
N ALA A 56 -4.04 -12.66 -9.89
CA ALA A 56 -5.36 -13.03 -9.37
C ALA A 56 -6.48 -12.33 -10.15
N PRO A 57 -7.64 -12.97 -10.38
CA PRO A 57 -8.76 -12.36 -11.09
C PRO A 57 -9.18 -11.02 -10.48
N ILE A 58 -9.24 -10.93 -9.14
CA ILE A 58 -9.58 -9.69 -8.42
C ILE A 58 -8.57 -8.57 -8.69
N ALA A 59 -7.28 -8.88 -8.82
CA ALA A 59 -6.27 -7.87 -9.15
C ALA A 59 -6.50 -7.32 -10.56
N PHE A 60 -6.96 -8.15 -11.48
CA PHE A 60 -7.29 -7.73 -12.84
C PHE A 60 -8.54 -6.83 -12.87
N ASP A 61 -9.57 -7.16 -12.09
CA ASP A 61 -10.78 -6.32 -11.96
C ASP A 61 -10.44 -4.94 -11.40
N ILE A 62 -9.53 -4.87 -10.41
CA ILE A 62 -9.06 -3.60 -9.85
C ILE A 62 -8.26 -2.82 -10.91
N LYS A 63 -7.41 -3.47 -11.72
CA LYS A 63 -6.68 -2.82 -12.82
C LYS A 63 -7.64 -2.23 -13.86
N ILE A 64 -8.69 -2.95 -14.25
CA ILE A 64 -9.71 -2.45 -15.15
C ILE A 64 -10.38 -1.19 -14.56
N LYS A 65 -10.73 -1.24 -13.28
CA LYS A 65 -11.37 -0.10 -12.61
C LYS A 65 -10.50 1.14 -12.59
N ILE A 66 -9.20 1.00 -12.28
CA ILE A 66 -8.24 2.10 -12.33
C ILE A 66 -8.15 2.66 -13.76
N TYR A 67 -8.07 1.79 -14.77
CA TYR A 67 -8.01 2.19 -16.17
C TYR A 67 -9.22 3.04 -16.59
N GLU A 68 -10.45 2.56 -16.28
CA GLU A 68 -11.68 3.28 -16.57
C GLU A 68 -11.71 4.66 -15.91
N GLU A 69 -11.30 4.77 -14.65
CA GLU A 69 -11.33 6.03 -13.91
C GLU A 69 -10.28 7.04 -14.39
N ILE A 70 -9.12 6.56 -14.83
CA ILE A 70 -8.12 7.40 -15.50
C ILE A 70 -8.67 7.97 -16.80
N LEU A 71 -9.36 7.14 -17.63
CA LEU A 71 -9.98 7.60 -18.87
C LEU A 71 -11.09 8.63 -18.61
N LEU A 72 -11.76 8.57 -17.47
CA LEU A 72 -12.73 9.58 -17.03
C LEU A 72 -12.06 10.87 -16.49
N GLY A 73 -10.74 10.94 -16.47
CA GLY A 73 -9.99 12.12 -16.02
C GLY A 73 -9.96 12.35 -14.52
N LYS A 74 -10.26 11.32 -13.71
CA LYS A 74 -10.21 11.44 -12.25
C LYS A 74 -8.78 11.61 -11.74
N SER A 75 -8.66 12.26 -10.58
CA SER A 75 -7.39 12.37 -9.85
C SER A 75 -7.02 11.03 -9.18
N ASP A 76 -5.73 10.86 -8.85
CA ASP A 76 -5.24 9.64 -8.20
C ASP A 76 -5.89 9.46 -6.82
N GLU A 77 -6.13 10.55 -6.09
CA GLU A 77 -6.81 10.55 -4.78
C GLU A 77 -8.26 10.08 -4.89
N GLU A 78 -9.00 10.54 -5.92
CA GLU A 78 -10.38 10.11 -6.17
C GLU A 78 -10.44 8.63 -6.54
N ILE A 79 -9.51 8.16 -7.37
CA ILE A 79 -9.41 6.75 -7.75
C ILE A 79 -9.17 5.88 -6.52
N LEU A 80 -8.19 6.24 -5.68
CA LEU A 80 -7.88 5.50 -4.46
C LEU A 80 -9.04 5.53 -3.46
N ALA A 81 -9.76 6.65 -3.32
CA ALA A 81 -10.93 6.75 -2.47
C ALA A 81 -12.07 5.84 -2.96
N ASN A 82 -12.32 5.79 -4.26
CA ASN A 82 -13.33 4.91 -4.84
C ASN A 82 -12.97 3.43 -4.66
N LEU A 83 -11.70 3.08 -4.84
CA LEU A 83 -11.23 1.70 -4.62
C LEU A 83 -11.42 1.27 -3.16
N ARG A 84 -11.13 2.14 -2.19
CA ARG A 84 -11.41 1.86 -0.77
C ARG A 84 -12.89 1.63 -0.50
N ASN A 85 -13.76 2.43 -1.10
CA ASN A 85 -15.21 2.27 -0.94
C ASN A 85 -15.74 0.95 -1.51
N ILE A 86 -15.15 0.44 -2.59
CA ILE A 86 -15.59 -0.77 -3.29
C ILE A 86 -14.95 -2.03 -2.69
N PHE A 87 -13.64 -2.00 -2.44
CA PHE A 87 -12.84 -3.17 -2.06
C PHE A 87 -12.40 -3.16 -0.59
N GLY A 88 -12.65 -2.09 0.15
CA GLY A 88 -12.26 -1.92 1.55
C GLY A 88 -10.97 -1.14 1.76
N GLU A 89 -10.73 -0.74 3.00
CA GLU A 89 -9.56 0.07 3.41
C GLU A 89 -8.22 -0.62 3.14
N GLU A 90 -8.19 -1.95 3.11
CA GLU A 90 -7.00 -2.77 2.92
C GLU A 90 -6.41 -2.68 1.49
N VAL A 91 -7.17 -2.12 0.56
CA VAL A 91 -6.77 -1.95 -0.84
C VAL A 91 -5.64 -0.92 -1.02
N THR A 92 -5.38 -0.11 -0.01
CA THR A 92 -4.33 0.93 -0.06
C THR A 92 -3.32 0.75 1.05
N TYR A 93 -2.03 0.73 0.72
CA TYR A 93 -0.94 0.64 1.71
C TYR A 93 -0.78 1.88 2.60
N LYS A 94 -1.37 3.02 2.20
CA LYS A 94 -1.35 4.24 3.02
C LYS A 94 -2.47 4.16 4.05
N PRO A 95 -2.16 3.92 5.34
CA PRO A 95 -3.18 4.00 6.38
C PRO A 95 -3.74 5.43 6.40
N SER A 96 -5.06 5.55 6.43
CA SER A 96 -5.71 6.84 6.66
C SER A 96 -5.36 7.29 8.08
N PHE A 97 -4.47 8.28 8.21
CA PHE A 97 -4.08 8.84 9.51
C PHE A 97 -5.28 9.40 10.27
N GLU A 98 -6.32 9.87 9.56
CA GLU A 98 -7.52 10.45 10.15
C GLU A 98 -8.33 9.44 10.97
N ASN A 99 -8.43 8.19 10.55
CA ASN A 99 -9.20 7.17 11.27
C ASN A 99 -8.43 6.53 12.44
N ASN A 100 -7.10 6.71 12.49
CA ASN A 100 -6.23 6.06 13.47
C ASN A 100 -5.55 7.03 14.43
N ILE A 101 -6.03 8.27 14.53
CA ILE A 101 -5.42 9.29 15.41
C ILE A 101 -5.40 8.83 16.88
N PHE A 102 -6.42 8.07 17.32
CA PHE A 102 -6.48 7.51 18.67
C PHE A 102 -5.34 6.50 18.93
N LEU A 103 -4.95 5.73 17.91
CA LEU A 103 -3.86 4.77 18.03
C LEU A 103 -2.51 5.48 18.24
N TRP A 104 -2.33 6.65 17.60
CA TRP A 104 -1.12 7.46 17.74
C TRP A 104 -1.11 8.28 19.03
N LEU A 105 -2.27 8.72 19.51
CA LEU A 105 -2.38 9.47 20.76
C LEU A 105 -2.26 8.58 22.00
N PHE A 106 -2.66 7.31 21.90
CA PHE A 106 -2.68 6.36 23.01
C PHE A 106 -1.33 6.23 23.74
N PRO A 107 -0.18 6.01 23.11
CA PRO A 107 1.09 5.89 23.79
C PRO A 107 1.49 7.17 24.53
N PHE A 108 1.17 8.35 23.99
CA PHE A 108 1.47 9.63 24.65
C PHE A 108 0.62 9.85 25.90
N ILE A 109 -0.68 9.56 25.83
CA ILE A 109 -1.59 9.64 26.98
C ILE A 109 -1.15 8.65 28.07
N PHE A 110 -0.82 7.42 27.70
CA PHE A 110 -0.36 6.40 28.63
C PHE A 110 0.94 6.80 29.33
N PHE A 111 1.89 7.37 28.61
CA PHE A 111 3.13 7.88 29.18
C PHE A 111 2.92 9.05 30.16
N LEU A 112 2.03 9.98 29.83
CA LEU A 112 1.65 11.09 30.72
C LEU A 112 0.99 10.59 31.99
N LEU A 113 0.12 9.59 31.90
CA LEU A 113 -0.52 8.98 33.08
C LEU A 113 0.50 8.32 34.01
N ILE A 114 1.50 7.61 33.46
CA ILE A 114 2.58 7.00 34.26
C ILE A 114 3.39 8.08 34.96
N LEU A 115 3.78 9.16 34.27
CA LEU A 115 4.52 10.26 34.88
C LEU A 115 3.72 10.95 35.99
N PHE A 116 2.42 11.15 35.79
CA PHE A 116 1.53 11.75 36.79
C PHE A 116 1.39 10.83 38.01
N ALA A 117 1.20 9.53 37.79
CA ALA A 117 1.12 8.56 38.88
C ALA A 117 2.45 8.48 39.68
N ALA A 118 3.58 8.49 38.99
CA ALA A 118 4.91 8.50 39.62
C ALA A 118 5.11 9.76 40.48
N ARG A 119 4.72 10.94 39.98
CA ARG A 119 4.79 12.19 40.78
C ARG A 119 3.95 12.14 42.05
N ILE A 120 2.72 11.61 41.98
CA ILE A 120 1.85 11.46 43.16
C ILE A 120 2.48 10.50 44.15
N PHE A 121 3.05 9.40 43.68
CA PHE A 121 3.67 8.39 44.53
C PHE A 121 4.92 8.95 45.23
N LEU A 122 5.79 9.67 44.53
CA LEU A 122 6.98 10.28 45.13
C LEU A 122 6.61 11.35 46.16
N LYS A 123 5.63 12.22 45.85
CA LYS A 123 5.16 13.25 46.77
C LYS A 123 4.55 12.68 48.04
N LYS A 124 3.88 11.52 47.94
CA LYS A 124 3.29 10.83 49.11
C LYS A 124 4.37 10.19 49.98
N ASN A 125 5.50 9.81 49.43
CA ASN A 125 6.60 9.19 50.16
C ASN A 125 7.44 10.24 50.92
N ASP A 126 7.60 11.47 50.38
CA ASP A 126 8.31 12.57 51.04
C ASP A 126 7.57 13.11 52.29
N GLN A 127 6.27 12.87 52.41
CA GLN A 127 5.49 13.28 53.61
C GLN A 127 5.55 12.24 54.74
N LYS A 128 6.25 11.12 54.56
CA LYS A 128 6.36 10.07 55.62
C LYS A 128 7.72 10.05 56.33
N ILE A 129 8.65 10.95 55.96
CA ILE A 129 9.92 11.15 56.67
C ILE A 129 9.81 12.46 57.47
#